data_3b921c191dad2e8fbb4500d4a9b40016
#
_entry.id   3b921c191dad2e8fbb4500d4a9b40016
#
_cell.length_a   1.000
_cell.length_b   1.000
_cell.length_c   1.000
_cell.angle_alpha   90.00
_cell.angle_beta   90.00
_cell.angle_gamma   90.00
#
_symmetry.space_group_name_H-M   'P 1'
#
loop_
_entity.id
_entity.type
_entity.pdbx_description
1 polymer ?
#
loop_
_entity_poly.entity_id
_entity_poly.type
_entity_poly.pdbx_seq_one_letter_code
_entity_poly.pdbx_strand_id
1 'polypeptide(L)'
;KTKMEKHLPEVAGLFKGWESALGTAVEPEFIARAYSDCINISIDYGVMEKTSRAWVYPVTFGWQDIGSWESLYNFIPEKDTNGNAVTAEKALIDDTRNTLVVSPAGKKLVAVKGLEDYMVIDTDDALVICPKDDKKFKEFISGIAMPEYEKYR
;
A
#
# COMPACT_ATOMS: atom_id res chain seq x y z
N LYS A 1 21.14 11.90 6.50
CA LYS A 1 21.11 13.33 6.85
C LYS A 1 21.87 14.17 5.82
N THR A 2 23.17 14.06 5.72
CA THR A 2 24.03 14.88 4.83
C THR A 2 23.61 14.88 3.35
N LYS A 3 23.06 13.78 2.83
CA LYS A 3 22.61 13.71 1.43
C LYS A 3 21.27 14.43 1.20
N MET A 4 20.36 14.35 2.14
CA MET A 4 19.15 15.16 2.13
C MET A 4 19.46 16.65 2.17
N GLU A 5 20.33 17.05 3.08
CA GLU A 5 20.79 18.45 3.20
C GLU A 5 21.44 18.98 1.91
N LYS A 6 22.17 18.12 1.18
CA LYS A 6 22.82 18.48 -0.07
C LYS A 6 21.86 18.57 -1.27
N HIS A 7 20.97 17.61 -1.41
CA HIS A 7 20.16 17.44 -2.63
C HIS A 7 18.71 17.93 -2.49
N LEU A 8 18.21 18.01 -1.25
CA LEU A 8 16.87 18.51 -0.88
C LEU A 8 16.97 19.43 0.35
N PRO A 9 17.70 20.57 0.27
CA PRO A 9 17.94 21.43 1.42
C PRO A 9 16.63 22.01 2.01
N GLU A 10 15.64 22.30 1.18
CA GLU A 10 14.33 22.80 1.60
C GLU A 10 13.61 21.76 2.47
N VAL A 11 13.52 20.51 1.99
CA VAL A 11 12.93 19.41 2.76
C VAL A 11 13.71 19.16 4.05
N ALA A 12 15.04 19.10 3.99
CA ALA A 12 15.88 18.92 5.17
C ALA A 12 15.70 20.04 6.20
N GLY A 13 15.43 21.26 5.73
CA GLY A 13 15.17 22.43 6.57
C GLY A 13 13.89 22.30 7.40
N LEU A 14 12.82 21.71 6.83
CA LEU A 14 11.54 21.49 7.51
C LEU A 14 11.67 20.58 8.72
N PHE A 15 12.61 19.61 8.65
CA PHE A 15 12.88 18.66 9.73
C PHE A 15 14.01 19.12 10.68
N LYS A 16 14.47 20.36 10.57
CA LYS A 16 15.48 20.87 11.49
C LYS A 16 14.93 20.94 12.91
N GLY A 17 15.67 20.37 13.86
CA GLY A 17 15.24 20.33 15.27
C GLY A 17 14.41 19.10 15.63
N TRP A 18 14.23 18.14 14.73
CA TRP A 18 13.48 16.91 14.96
C TRP A 18 13.99 16.13 16.19
N GLU A 19 15.31 16.20 16.48
CA GLU A 19 15.92 15.49 17.61
C GLU A 19 15.38 15.94 18.97
N SER A 20 14.94 17.19 19.07
CA SER A 20 14.35 17.73 20.31
C SER A 20 12.85 17.50 20.42
N ALA A 21 12.17 17.20 19.30
CA ALA A 21 10.75 16.90 19.28
C ALA A 21 10.47 15.41 19.50
N LEU A 22 11.37 14.54 19.01
CA LEU A 22 11.20 13.08 19.03
C LEU A 22 10.95 12.53 20.43
N GLY A 23 9.88 11.71 20.57
CA GLY A 23 9.48 11.11 21.86
C GLY A 23 8.84 12.07 22.84
N THR A 24 8.51 13.30 22.44
CA THR A 24 7.85 14.30 23.28
C THR A 24 6.40 14.54 22.84
N ALA A 25 5.64 15.26 23.67
CA ALA A 25 4.25 15.62 23.34
C ALA A 25 4.11 16.54 22.12
N VAL A 26 5.19 17.20 21.66
CA VAL A 26 5.17 18.09 20.49
C VAL A 26 5.52 17.36 19.18
N GLU A 27 5.93 16.10 19.24
CA GLU A 27 6.30 15.32 18.04
C GLU A 27 5.18 15.26 17.00
N PRO A 28 3.91 14.94 17.34
CA PRO A 28 2.84 14.87 16.33
C PRO A 28 2.62 16.19 15.60
N GLU A 29 2.62 17.30 16.32
CA GLU A 29 2.46 18.64 15.74
C GLU A 29 3.66 19.01 14.85
N PHE A 30 4.87 18.72 15.31
CA PHE A 30 6.09 18.94 14.54
C PHE A 30 6.06 18.17 13.20
N ILE A 31 5.71 16.89 13.25
CA ILE A 31 5.61 16.04 12.06
C ILE A 31 4.53 16.54 11.11
N ALA A 32 3.32 16.82 11.61
CA ALA A 32 2.21 17.29 10.80
C ALA A 32 2.58 18.58 10.05
N ARG A 33 3.21 19.55 10.73
CA ARG A 33 3.68 20.80 10.11
C ARG A 33 4.75 20.53 9.05
N ALA A 34 5.78 19.73 9.36
CA ALA A 34 6.86 19.43 8.44
C ALA A 34 6.36 18.78 7.15
N TYR A 35 5.41 17.84 7.25
CA TYR A 35 4.81 17.18 6.09
C TYR A 35 3.83 18.05 5.32
N SER A 36 3.11 18.97 5.99
CA SER A 36 2.23 19.95 5.32
C SER A 36 2.98 20.84 4.34
N ASP A 37 4.20 21.23 4.71
CA ASP A 37 5.03 22.12 3.92
C ASP A 37 5.98 21.37 2.96
N CYS A 38 6.05 20.04 3.08
CA CYS A 38 6.95 19.20 2.31
C CYS A 38 6.47 19.03 0.87
N ILE A 39 7.36 19.22 -0.09
CA ILE A 39 7.09 18.90 -1.49
C ILE A 39 6.91 17.40 -1.67
N ASN A 40 5.99 16.99 -2.54
CA ASN A 40 5.78 15.59 -2.87
C ASN A 40 6.87 15.12 -3.85
N ILE A 41 7.94 14.54 -3.31
CA ILE A 41 9.06 13.98 -4.07
C ILE A 41 9.55 12.68 -3.42
N SER A 42 9.75 11.63 -4.22
CA SER A 42 10.38 10.40 -3.71
C SER A 42 11.86 10.62 -3.41
N ILE A 43 12.38 9.86 -2.46
CA ILE A 43 13.82 9.85 -2.14
C ILE A 43 14.66 9.41 -3.34
N ASP A 44 14.11 8.59 -4.22
CA ASP A 44 14.78 8.12 -5.43
C ASP A 44 15.13 9.29 -6.35
N TYR A 45 14.13 10.06 -6.75
CA TYR A 45 14.33 11.26 -7.57
C TYR A 45 15.03 12.40 -6.85
N GLY A 46 14.72 12.56 -5.56
CA GLY A 46 15.28 13.67 -4.77
C GLY A 46 16.74 13.49 -4.40
N VAL A 47 17.17 12.27 -4.15
CA VAL A 47 18.51 11.97 -3.60
C VAL A 47 19.23 10.87 -4.35
N MET A 48 18.59 9.70 -4.58
CA MET A 48 19.30 8.51 -5.08
C MET A 48 19.85 8.70 -6.49
N GLU A 49 19.09 9.30 -7.39
CA GLU A 49 19.57 9.60 -8.75
C GLU A 49 20.65 10.68 -8.81
N LYS A 50 20.74 11.53 -7.78
CA LYS A 50 21.68 12.65 -7.71
C LYS A 50 22.97 12.34 -6.96
N THR A 51 23.01 11.22 -6.22
CA THR A 51 24.18 10.88 -5.42
C THR A 51 25.16 10.01 -6.20
N SER A 52 26.47 10.35 -6.12
CA SER A 52 27.55 9.51 -6.63
C SER A 52 27.98 8.39 -5.66
N ARG A 53 27.30 8.24 -4.53
CA ARG A 53 27.62 7.26 -3.47
C ARG A 53 26.51 6.22 -3.29
N ALA A 54 25.76 5.90 -4.34
CA ALA A 54 24.88 4.76 -4.35
C ALA A 54 25.67 3.49 -4.68
N TRP A 55 25.42 2.43 -3.91
CA TRP A 55 26.00 1.11 -4.15
C TRP A 55 24.86 0.14 -4.45
N VAL A 56 25.03 -0.67 -5.48
CA VAL A 56 24.08 -1.69 -5.88
C VAL A 56 24.72 -3.05 -5.68
N TYR A 57 24.03 -3.93 -4.99
CA TYR A 57 24.40 -5.34 -4.89
C TYR A 57 23.45 -6.15 -5.76
N PRO A 58 23.86 -6.66 -6.92
CA PRO A 58 23.02 -7.46 -7.78
C PRO A 58 22.76 -8.83 -7.11
N VAL A 59 21.48 -9.23 -7.10
CA VAL A 59 21.04 -10.50 -6.50
C VAL A 59 20.18 -11.28 -7.50
N THR A 60 20.14 -12.61 -7.33
CA THR A 60 19.39 -13.52 -8.19
C THR A 60 18.18 -14.17 -7.50
N PHE A 61 17.93 -13.85 -6.22
CA PHE A 61 16.70 -14.29 -5.56
C PHE A 61 15.49 -13.51 -6.11
N GLY A 62 14.34 -14.15 -6.12
CA GLY A 62 13.09 -13.49 -6.50
C GLY A 62 12.75 -12.36 -5.52
N TRP A 63 12.46 -11.17 -6.06
CA TRP A 63 11.94 -10.03 -5.31
C TRP A 63 10.74 -9.46 -6.05
N GLN A 64 9.71 -9.13 -5.32
CA GLN A 64 8.52 -8.48 -5.85
C GLN A 64 8.02 -7.42 -4.88
N ASP A 65 7.72 -6.24 -5.40
CA ASP A 65 7.03 -5.19 -4.65
C ASP A 65 5.53 -5.53 -4.58
N ILE A 66 5.03 -5.76 -3.35
CA ILE A 66 3.61 -6.02 -3.11
C ILE A 66 2.94 -4.71 -2.66
N GLY A 67 2.91 -3.75 -3.57
CA GLY A 67 2.29 -2.43 -3.35
C GLY A 67 0.83 -2.34 -3.81
N SER A 68 0.23 -3.45 -4.30
CA SER A 68 -1.13 -3.48 -4.78
C SER A 68 -1.80 -4.84 -4.59
N TRP A 69 -3.12 -4.88 -4.65
CA TRP A 69 -3.90 -6.13 -4.56
C TRP A 69 -3.63 -7.06 -5.75
N GLU A 70 -3.41 -6.51 -6.93
CA GLU A 70 -3.04 -7.29 -8.11
C GLU A 70 -1.65 -7.90 -7.95
N SER A 71 -0.67 -7.16 -7.42
CA SER A 71 0.65 -7.72 -7.13
C SER A 71 0.59 -8.80 -6.04
N LEU A 72 -0.28 -8.66 -5.03
CA LEU A 72 -0.53 -9.70 -4.04
C LEU A 72 -1.13 -10.97 -4.69
N TYR A 73 -2.14 -10.82 -5.56
CA TYR A 73 -2.71 -11.95 -6.30
C TYR A 73 -1.65 -12.69 -7.11
N ASN A 74 -0.77 -11.95 -7.79
CA ASN A 74 0.31 -12.54 -8.58
C ASN A 74 1.36 -13.24 -7.72
N PHE A 75 1.61 -12.73 -6.51
CA PHE A 75 2.58 -13.27 -5.56
C PHE A 75 2.09 -14.55 -4.88
N ILE A 76 0.79 -14.70 -4.62
CA ILE A 76 0.24 -15.90 -3.98
C ILE A 76 0.45 -17.12 -4.91
N PRO A 77 1.26 -18.11 -4.51
CA PRO A 77 1.57 -19.24 -5.38
C PRO A 77 0.43 -20.27 -5.45
N GLU A 78 -0.34 -20.38 -4.37
CA GLU A 78 -1.44 -21.34 -4.26
C GLU A 78 -2.73 -20.73 -4.78
N LYS A 79 -3.16 -21.20 -5.94
CA LYS A 79 -4.44 -20.85 -6.56
C LYS A 79 -5.25 -22.13 -6.79
N ASP A 80 -6.57 -22.02 -6.75
CA ASP A 80 -7.43 -23.15 -7.12
C ASP A 80 -7.37 -23.44 -8.63
N THR A 81 -8.08 -24.49 -9.05
CA THR A 81 -8.11 -24.92 -10.46
C THR A 81 -8.68 -23.88 -11.43
N ASN A 82 -9.40 -22.90 -10.92
CA ASN A 82 -9.97 -21.77 -11.67
C ASN A 82 -9.10 -20.51 -11.58
N GLY A 83 -7.93 -20.58 -10.95
CA GLY A 83 -7.03 -19.45 -10.78
C GLY A 83 -7.41 -18.49 -9.66
N ASN A 84 -8.30 -18.86 -8.75
CA ASN A 84 -8.63 -18.00 -7.61
C ASN A 84 -7.57 -18.10 -6.53
N ALA A 85 -7.16 -16.96 -5.99
CA ALA A 85 -6.32 -16.86 -4.79
C ALA A 85 -7.23 -16.52 -3.60
N VAL A 86 -7.35 -17.47 -2.66
CA VAL A 86 -8.28 -17.33 -1.53
C VAL A 86 -7.51 -17.34 -0.21
N THR A 87 -7.53 -16.21 0.49
CA THR A 87 -6.97 -16.03 1.82
C THR A 87 -8.11 -15.73 2.80
N ALA A 88 -8.87 -16.76 3.10
CA ALA A 88 -9.99 -16.70 4.06
C ALA A 88 -10.08 -18.04 4.79
N GLU A 89 -10.36 -18.01 6.11
CA GLU A 89 -10.47 -19.24 6.92
C GLU A 89 -11.66 -20.10 6.47
N LYS A 90 -12.77 -19.46 6.09
CA LYS A 90 -13.98 -20.11 5.61
C LYS A 90 -14.45 -19.46 4.33
N ALA A 91 -14.29 -20.14 3.22
CA ALA A 91 -14.71 -19.64 1.92
C ALA A 91 -15.56 -20.68 1.18
N LEU A 92 -16.60 -20.22 0.48
CA LEU A 92 -17.35 -20.96 -0.51
C LEU A 92 -17.22 -20.23 -1.85
N ILE A 93 -16.50 -20.83 -2.79
CA ILE A 93 -16.23 -20.24 -4.10
C ILE A 93 -16.91 -21.10 -5.17
N ASP A 94 -17.82 -20.54 -5.94
CA ASP A 94 -18.59 -21.22 -6.96
C ASP A 94 -18.65 -20.37 -8.24
N ASP A 95 -18.48 -21.00 -9.40
CA ASP A 95 -18.48 -20.33 -10.72
C ASP A 95 -17.67 -19.04 -10.77
N THR A 96 -16.50 -19.03 -10.14
CA THR A 96 -15.64 -17.86 -9.97
C THR A 96 -14.25 -18.18 -10.52
N ARG A 97 -13.61 -17.21 -11.23
CA ARG A 97 -12.32 -17.39 -11.90
C ARG A 97 -11.41 -16.19 -11.70
N ASN A 98 -10.10 -16.47 -11.67
CA ASN A 98 -9.04 -15.45 -11.62
C ASN A 98 -9.28 -14.37 -10.55
N THR A 99 -9.94 -14.70 -9.46
CA THR A 99 -10.40 -13.75 -8.44
C THR A 99 -9.54 -13.84 -7.19
N LEU A 100 -9.21 -12.68 -6.62
CA LEU A 100 -8.59 -12.58 -5.30
C LEU A 100 -9.67 -12.45 -4.24
N VAL A 101 -9.63 -13.30 -3.24
CA VAL A 101 -10.52 -13.22 -2.06
C VAL A 101 -9.66 -13.16 -0.82
N VAL A 102 -9.72 -12.04 -0.11
CA VAL A 102 -8.99 -11.81 1.14
C VAL A 102 -9.99 -11.49 2.25
N SER A 103 -9.95 -12.26 3.33
CA SER A 103 -10.72 -11.98 4.53
C SER A 103 -9.89 -12.37 5.75
N PRO A 104 -9.77 -11.52 6.77
CA PRO A 104 -9.03 -11.87 7.97
C PRO A 104 -9.65 -13.07 8.68
N ALA A 105 -8.80 -13.82 9.35
CA ALA A 105 -9.18 -15.07 10.00
C ALA A 105 -10.35 -14.95 10.98
N GLY A 106 -11.28 -15.84 10.84
CA GLY A 106 -11.90 -16.43 12.01
C GLY A 106 -13.35 -16.14 12.31
N LYS A 107 -14.14 -15.33 11.60
CA LYS A 107 -15.49 -15.10 12.13
C LYS A 107 -16.65 -15.27 11.14
N LYS A 108 -16.44 -15.11 9.88
CA LYS A 108 -17.54 -15.21 8.89
C LYS A 108 -17.19 -16.13 7.72
N LEU A 109 -18.22 -16.69 7.14
CA LEU A 109 -18.12 -17.36 5.85
C LEU A 109 -18.10 -16.30 4.75
N VAL A 110 -17.12 -16.37 3.87
CA VAL A 110 -17.09 -15.59 2.62
C VAL A 110 -17.59 -16.47 1.49
N ALA A 111 -18.75 -16.16 0.96
CA ALA A 111 -19.35 -16.89 -0.17
C ALA A 111 -19.31 -16.01 -1.43
N VAL A 112 -18.67 -16.50 -2.48
CA VAL A 112 -18.49 -15.78 -3.76
C VAL A 112 -18.95 -16.66 -4.89
N LYS A 113 -19.81 -16.13 -5.77
CA LYS A 113 -20.32 -16.83 -6.94
C LYS A 113 -20.37 -15.93 -8.16
N GLY A 114 -19.92 -16.46 -9.30
CA GLY A 114 -20.08 -15.82 -10.61
C GLY A 114 -19.19 -14.61 -10.86
N LEU A 115 -18.04 -14.50 -10.18
CA LEU A 115 -17.07 -13.43 -10.41
C LEU A 115 -15.92 -13.91 -11.30
N GLU A 116 -15.47 -13.03 -12.20
CA GLU A 116 -14.29 -13.25 -13.04
C GLU A 116 -13.43 -11.99 -13.06
N ASP A 117 -12.11 -12.15 -12.80
CA ASP A 117 -11.14 -11.06 -12.72
C ASP A 117 -11.48 -9.98 -11.69
N TYR A 118 -12.02 -10.38 -10.53
CA TYR A 118 -12.37 -9.48 -9.44
C TYR A 118 -11.41 -9.60 -8.25
N MET A 119 -11.53 -8.65 -7.34
CA MET A 119 -11.03 -8.76 -5.98
C MET A 119 -12.18 -8.50 -5.00
N VAL A 120 -12.20 -9.33 -3.96
CA VAL A 120 -13.09 -9.28 -2.80
C VAL A 120 -12.21 -9.13 -1.59
N ILE A 121 -12.14 -7.93 -1.03
CA ILE A 121 -11.28 -7.59 0.10
C ILE A 121 -12.17 -7.23 1.26
N ASP A 122 -12.16 -8.08 2.26
CA ASP A 122 -12.95 -7.96 3.47
C ASP A 122 -12.03 -7.68 4.63
N THR A 123 -12.19 -6.54 5.27
CA THR A 123 -11.47 -6.11 6.46
C THR A 123 -12.42 -6.00 7.66
N ASP A 124 -11.92 -5.58 8.82
CA ASP A 124 -12.76 -5.44 10.01
C ASP A 124 -13.83 -4.34 9.85
N ASP A 125 -13.55 -3.34 9.03
CA ASP A 125 -14.35 -2.12 8.90
C ASP A 125 -14.86 -1.84 7.47
N ALA A 126 -14.36 -2.55 6.46
CA ALA A 126 -14.73 -2.33 5.07
C ALA A 126 -14.79 -3.62 4.26
N LEU A 127 -15.73 -3.67 3.31
CA LEU A 127 -15.80 -4.68 2.26
C LEU A 127 -15.66 -4.00 0.90
N VAL A 128 -14.66 -4.40 0.13
CA VAL A 128 -14.43 -3.90 -1.23
C VAL A 128 -14.59 -5.03 -2.23
N ILE A 129 -15.42 -4.82 -3.24
CA ILE A 129 -15.61 -5.74 -4.37
C ILE A 129 -15.45 -4.92 -5.66
N CYS A 130 -14.41 -5.19 -6.44
CA CYS A 130 -14.18 -4.48 -7.68
C CYS A 130 -13.34 -5.31 -8.66
N PRO A 131 -13.31 -4.96 -9.94
CA PRO A 131 -12.41 -5.59 -10.91
C PRO A 131 -10.95 -5.53 -10.46
N LYS A 132 -10.20 -6.58 -10.73
CA LYS A 132 -8.77 -6.70 -10.44
C LYS A 132 -7.96 -5.88 -11.48
N ASP A 133 -8.01 -4.56 -11.32
CA ASP A 133 -7.34 -3.57 -12.17
C ASP A 133 -6.81 -2.46 -11.25
N ASP A 134 -5.52 -2.44 -11.03
CA ASP A 134 -4.85 -1.52 -10.10
C ASP A 134 -5.10 -0.05 -10.43
N LYS A 135 -5.21 0.31 -11.71
CA LYS A 135 -5.45 1.69 -12.10
C LYS A 135 -6.87 2.12 -11.73
N LYS A 136 -7.85 1.32 -12.11
CA LYS A 136 -9.26 1.58 -11.78
C LYS A 136 -9.50 1.52 -10.28
N PHE A 137 -8.79 0.63 -9.57
CA PHE A 137 -8.85 0.56 -8.11
C PHE A 137 -8.37 1.85 -7.46
N LYS A 138 -7.21 2.39 -7.89
CA LYS A 138 -6.68 3.66 -7.36
C LYS A 138 -7.62 4.83 -7.62
N GLU A 139 -8.21 4.89 -8.80
CA GLU A 139 -9.22 5.90 -9.14
C GLU A 139 -10.47 5.78 -8.26
N PHE A 140 -10.95 4.55 -8.03
CA PHE A 140 -12.09 4.27 -7.16
C PHE A 140 -11.82 4.65 -5.69
N ILE A 141 -10.68 4.21 -5.14
CA ILE A 141 -10.30 4.48 -3.74
C ILE A 141 -10.04 5.96 -3.50
N SER A 142 -9.62 6.73 -4.52
CA SER A 142 -9.48 8.18 -4.37
C SER A 142 -10.81 8.88 -4.00
N GLY A 143 -11.95 8.28 -4.36
CA GLY A 143 -13.27 8.74 -3.95
C GLY A 143 -13.55 8.57 -2.43
N ILE A 144 -12.85 7.64 -1.76
CA ILE A 144 -12.96 7.46 -0.30
C ILE A 144 -12.23 8.59 0.46
N ALA A 145 -11.43 9.40 -0.23
CA ALA A 145 -10.80 10.57 0.36
C ALA A 145 -11.79 11.71 0.69
N MET A 146 -13.10 11.50 0.51
CA MET A 146 -14.13 12.43 0.97
C MET A 146 -14.19 12.47 2.51
N PRO A 147 -14.46 13.63 3.13
CA PRO A 147 -14.48 13.78 4.59
C PRO A 147 -15.38 12.79 5.33
N GLU A 148 -16.49 12.40 4.72
CA GLU A 148 -17.45 11.44 5.29
C GLU A 148 -16.91 10.01 5.43
N TYR A 149 -15.87 9.66 4.66
CA TYR A 149 -15.23 8.33 4.65
C TYR A 149 -13.80 8.34 5.23
N GLU A 150 -13.35 9.47 5.77
CA GLU A 150 -11.96 9.64 6.27
C GLU A 150 -11.51 8.54 7.25
N LYS A 151 -12.44 8.03 8.06
CA LYS A 151 -12.17 6.97 9.04
C LYS A 151 -11.85 5.59 8.43
N TYR A 152 -12.10 5.41 7.12
CA TYR A 152 -11.83 4.16 6.38
C TYR A 152 -10.58 4.24 5.50
N ARG A 153 -9.81 5.30 5.64
CA ARG A 153 -8.64 5.62 4.82
C ARG A 153 -7.32 5.06 5.34
#